data_c4ee171eb4a98db19d26f6f865a769e7
#
_entry.id   c4ee171eb4a98db19d26f6f865a769e7
#
_cell.length_a   1.000
_cell.length_b   1.000
_cell.length_c   1.000
_cell.angle_alpha   90.00
_cell.angle_beta   90.00
_cell.angle_gamma   90.00
#
_symmetry.space_group_name_H-M   'P 1'
#
loop_
_entity.id
_entity.type
_entity.pdbx_description
1 polymer ?
#
loop_
_entity_poly.entity_id
_entity_poly.type
_entity_poly.pdbx_seq_one_letter_code
_entity_poly.pdbx_strand_id
1 'polypeptide(L)'
;RSDAFVNKKIGTVSGTWDTISNYYLTQSDSYDLVHKAQIWAACTDNNIDPTKEHVISMTTPVAKRGWSVSSLLADGATSGDISLRDCYSLYQYDNNTLYMIKMTGAQLKSWMQHTAQIYRVKDNVQLGGGSFGCDTFYGVNYDVYVGNPDNQRVQNITYADGTAVKDDDTIYACLSSYRLSATKDSDAYGWFASTGITSSSEEALWDATVSERFNNVGGSVPLIIGEYIKEMTAEGK
;
A
#
# COMPACT_ATOMS: atom_id res chain seq x y z
N ARG A 1 5.81 -13.30 19.87
CA ARG A 1 5.17 -14.52 19.32
C ARG A 1 6.23 -15.59 19.19
N SER A 2 5.87 -16.87 19.41
CA SER A 2 6.85 -17.96 19.34
C SER A 2 7.35 -18.15 17.89
N ASP A 3 8.61 -18.57 17.72
CA ASP A 3 9.19 -18.86 16.40
C ASP A 3 8.37 -19.89 15.61
N ALA A 4 7.79 -20.88 16.30
CA ALA A 4 6.92 -21.87 15.68
C ALA A 4 5.66 -21.26 15.05
N PHE A 5 5.11 -20.20 15.64
CA PHE A 5 3.92 -19.54 15.10
C PHE A 5 4.23 -18.73 13.84
N VAL A 6 5.30 -17.93 13.87
CA VAL A 6 5.64 -17.05 12.72
C VAL A 6 6.19 -17.81 11.52
N ASN A 7 6.79 -18.98 11.72
CA ASN A 7 7.34 -19.82 10.65
C ASN A 7 6.33 -20.81 10.08
N LYS A 8 5.11 -20.86 10.60
CA LYS A 8 4.07 -21.74 10.07
C LYS A 8 3.71 -21.29 8.66
N LYS A 9 3.69 -22.24 7.71
CA LYS A 9 3.16 -22.03 6.37
C LYS A 9 1.73 -21.48 6.45
N ILE A 10 1.45 -20.45 5.68
CA ILE A 10 0.11 -19.85 5.55
C ILE A 10 -0.42 -19.94 4.13
N GLY A 11 0.43 -20.20 3.15
CA GLY A 11 0.07 -20.32 1.75
C GLY A 11 1.25 -20.68 0.88
N THR A 12 1.05 -20.60 -0.42
CA THR A 12 2.07 -20.83 -1.45
C THR A 12 2.04 -19.65 -2.43
N VAL A 13 3.20 -19.21 -2.86
CA VAL A 13 3.36 -18.21 -3.92
C VAL A 13 4.00 -18.83 -5.15
N SER A 14 3.67 -18.36 -6.33
CA SER A 14 4.21 -18.83 -7.60
C SER A 14 4.65 -17.67 -8.48
N GLY A 15 5.53 -17.95 -9.44
CA GLY A 15 6.08 -17.00 -10.39
C GLY A 15 7.37 -16.34 -9.92
N THR A 16 7.90 -15.45 -10.75
CA THR A 16 9.04 -14.58 -10.47
C THR A 16 8.53 -13.22 -10.08
N TRP A 17 8.97 -12.74 -8.93
CA TRP A 17 8.56 -11.45 -8.41
C TRP A 17 9.76 -10.51 -8.37
N ASP A 18 9.51 -9.25 -8.70
CA ASP A 18 10.54 -8.23 -8.63
C ASP A 18 11.09 -8.05 -7.22
N THR A 19 12.36 -7.70 -7.14
CA THR A 19 12.92 -7.21 -5.89
C THR A 19 12.33 -5.83 -5.60
N ILE A 20 12.07 -5.56 -4.33
CA ILE A 20 11.54 -4.26 -3.90
C ILE A 20 12.55 -3.10 -4.01
N SER A 21 13.74 -3.33 -4.57
CA SER A 21 14.78 -2.32 -4.69
C SER A 21 14.43 -1.16 -5.64
N ASN A 22 13.56 -1.41 -6.62
CA ASN A 22 13.19 -0.44 -7.66
C ASN A 22 11.74 0.06 -7.56
N TYR A 23 11.08 -0.13 -6.42
CA TYR A 23 9.68 0.24 -6.19
C TYR A 23 9.36 1.71 -6.51
N TYR A 24 10.34 2.58 -6.47
CA TYR A 24 10.18 4.01 -6.75
C TYR A 24 10.33 4.37 -8.23
N LEU A 25 10.78 3.44 -9.06
CA LEU A 25 10.94 3.64 -10.51
C LEU A 25 9.84 2.97 -11.32
N THR A 26 9.26 1.90 -10.81
CA THR A 26 8.26 1.09 -11.49
C THR A 26 7.37 0.40 -10.48
N GLN A 27 6.24 -0.12 -10.94
CA GLN A 27 5.37 -0.97 -10.15
C GLN A 27 6.15 -2.20 -9.65
N SER A 28 5.88 -2.62 -8.43
CA SER A 28 6.52 -3.77 -7.79
C SER A 28 5.46 -4.81 -7.41
N ASP A 29 5.57 -6.01 -7.96
CA ASP A 29 4.66 -7.14 -7.64
C ASP A 29 4.63 -7.43 -6.13
N SER A 30 5.75 -7.26 -5.44
CA SER A 30 5.83 -7.44 -4.00
C SER A 30 4.99 -6.43 -3.22
N TYR A 31 4.95 -5.16 -3.66
CA TYR A 31 4.07 -4.15 -3.04
C TYR A 31 2.63 -4.28 -3.52
N ASP A 32 2.40 -4.80 -4.71
CA ASP A 32 1.06 -5.14 -5.18
C ASP A 32 0.38 -6.15 -4.25
N LEU A 33 1.13 -7.09 -3.68
CA LEU A 33 0.61 -7.99 -2.66
C LEU A 33 0.09 -7.24 -1.43
N VAL A 34 0.83 -6.23 -0.95
CA VAL A 34 0.38 -5.37 0.16
C VAL A 34 -0.88 -4.61 -0.22
N HIS A 35 -0.89 -3.98 -1.39
CA HIS A 35 -2.02 -3.20 -1.88
C HIS A 35 -3.28 -4.05 -2.05
N LYS A 36 -3.15 -5.23 -2.66
CA LYS A 36 -4.27 -6.16 -2.87
C LYS A 36 -4.83 -6.65 -1.55
N ALA A 37 -3.98 -6.95 -0.57
CA ALA A 37 -4.42 -7.36 0.76
C ALA A 37 -5.18 -6.22 1.49
N GLN A 38 -4.73 -4.98 1.37
CA GLN A 38 -5.40 -3.82 1.96
C GLN A 38 -6.78 -3.58 1.33
N ILE A 39 -6.88 -3.60 -0.01
CA ILE A 39 -8.16 -3.45 -0.72
C ILE A 39 -9.11 -4.59 -0.37
N TRP A 40 -8.62 -5.84 -0.44
CA TRP A 40 -9.42 -7.01 -0.11
C TRP A 40 -10.03 -6.91 1.29
N ALA A 41 -9.23 -6.59 2.30
CA ALA A 41 -9.69 -6.51 3.67
C ALA A 41 -10.77 -5.44 3.85
N ALA A 42 -10.49 -4.23 3.41
CA ALA A 42 -11.39 -3.11 3.57
C ALA A 42 -12.67 -3.26 2.74
N CYS A 43 -12.55 -3.72 1.50
CA CYS A 43 -13.71 -3.91 0.61
C CYS A 43 -14.61 -5.05 1.07
N THR A 44 -14.04 -6.19 1.49
CA THR A 44 -14.82 -7.34 1.96
C THR A 44 -15.63 -6.99 3.21
N ASP A 45 -15.01 -6.28 4.15
CA ASP A 45 -15.67 -5.94 5.41
C ASP A 45 -16.76 -4.87 5.25
N ASN A 46 -16.64 -4.01 4.25
CA ASN A 46 -17.60 -2.94 3.96
C ASN A 46 -18.58 -3.27 2.82
N ASN A 47 -18.54 -4.48 2.25
CA ASN A 47 -19.34 -4.85 1.08
C ASN A 47 -19.17 -3.88 -0.11
N ILE A 48 -17.95 -3.39 -0.32
CA ILE A 48 -17.59 -2.55 -1.45
C ILE A 48 -17.07 -3.44 -2.58
N ASP A 49 -17.61 -3.27 -3.77
CA ASP A 49 -17.14 -3.96 -4.97
C ASP A 49 -16.08 -3.09 -5.67
N PRO A 50 -14.79 -3.44 -5.58
CA PRO A 50 -13.71 -2.63 -6.15
C PRO A 50 -13.71 -2.62 -7.68
N THR A 51 -14.59 -3.40 -8.34
CA THR A 51 -14.77 -3.36 -9.79
C THR A 51 -15.82 -2.34 -10.22
N LYS A 52 -16.60 -1.81 -9.28
CA LYS A 52 -17.67 -0.82 -9.52
C LYS A 52 -17.42 0.53 -8.87
N GLU A 53 -16.60 0.54 -7.84
CA GLU A 53 -16.25 1.73 -7.08
C GLU A 53 -14.80 2.11 -7.30
N HIS A 54 -14.47 3.37 -7.20
CA HIS A 54 -13.09 3.84 -7.25
C HIS A 54 -12.39 3.54 -5.93
N VAL A 55 -11.70 2.42 -5.87
CA VAL A 55 -10.93 1.98 -4.70
C VAL A 55 -9.46 2.04 -5.01
N ILE A 56 -8.71 2.72 -4.16
CA ILE A 56 -7.25 2.77 -4.23
C ILE A 56 -6.63 2.24 -2.94
N SER A 57 -5.42 1.78 -3.04
CA SER A 57 -4.58 1.50 -1.88
C SER A 57 -3.30 2.31 -1.96
N MET A 58 -2.88 2.80 -0.81
CA MET A 58 -1.59 3.45 -0.64
C MET A 58 -0.76 2.69 0.39
N THR A 59 0.51 2.51 0.11
CA THR A 59 1.48 2.01 1.08
C THR A 59 2.83 2.71 0.93
N THR A 60 3.52 2.88 2.05
CA THR A 60 4.91 3.32 2.07
C THR A 60 5.80 2.09 2.03
N PRO A 61 6.86 2.06 1.21
CA PRO A 61 7.77 0.94 1.14
C PRO A 61 8.54 0.75 2.45
N VAL A 62 8.16 -0.24 3.23
CA VAL A 62 8.70 -0.54 4.56
C VAL A 62 9.24 -1.97 4.67
N ALA A 63 9.42 -2.65 3.54
CA ALA A 63 9.94 -4.00 3.53
C ALA A 63 11.40 -4.05 3.99
N LYS A 64 11.76 -5.20 4.53
CA LYS A 64 13.16 -5.49 4.84
C LYS A 64 14.00 -5.42 3.56
N ARG A 65 15.13 -4.74 3.64
CA ARG A 65 16.02 -4.54 2.49
C ARG A 65 16.36 -5.87 1.82
N GLY A 66 16.20 -5.91 0.50
CA GLY A 66 16.46 -7.10 -0.31
C GLY A 66 15.40 -8.19 -0.23
N TRP A 67 14.29 -7.95 0.49
CA TRP A 67 13.19 -8.89 0.50
C TRP A 67 12.51 -8.95 -0.88
N SER A 68 12.17 -10.15 -1.31
CA SER A 68 11.28 -10.40 -2.45
C SER A 68 10.71 -11.80 -2.32
N VAL A 69 9.61 -12.09 -3.00
CA VAL A 69 9.08 -13.46 -3.08
C VAL A 69 10.12 -14.39 -3.70
N SER A 70 10.86 -13.93 -4.69
CA SER A 70 11.93 -14.73 -5.32
C SER A 70 13.01 -15.20 -4.33
N SER A 71 13.26 -14.45 -3.25
CA SER A 71 14.22 -14.84 -2.21
C SER A 71 13.72 -15.98 -1.32
N LEU A 72 12.42 -16.32 -1.39
CA LEU A 72 11.83 -17.45 -0.67
C LEU A 72 11.91 -18.74 -1.49
N LEU A 73 12.16 -18.63 -2.80
CA LEU A 73 12.19 -19.77 -3.70
C LEU A 73 13.58 -20.41 -3.68
N ALA A 74 13.63 -21.72 -3.65
CA ALA A 74 14.86 -22.46 -3.92
C ALA A 74 15.30 -22.23 -5.38
N ASP A 75 16.61 -22.35 -5.65
CA ASP A 75 17.16 -22.22 -7.00
C ASP A 75 16.39 -23.08 -8.02
N GLY A 76 15.86 -22.42 -9.06
CA GLY A 76 15.07 -23.06 -10.11
C GLY A 76 13.62 -23.38 -9.74
N ALA A 77 13.18 -23.10 -8.52
CA ALA A 77 11.77 -23.28 -8.15
C ALA A 77 10.91 -22.13 -8.73
N THR A 78 9.68 -22.46 -9.13
CA THR A 78 8.67 -21.51 -9.61
C THR A 78 7.53 -21.31 -8.61
N SER A 79 7.58 -21.99 -7.47
CA SER A 79 6.65 -21.83 -6.36
C SER A 79 7.33 -22.14 -5.04
N GLY A 80 6.84 -21.57 -3.97
CA GLY A 80 7.36 -21.78 -2.62
C GLY A 80 6.36 -21.47 -1.54
N ASP A 81 6.64 -21.96 -0.35
CA ASP A 81 5.82 -21.73 0.83
C ASP A 81 6.08 -20.35 1.39
N ILE A 82 5.02 -19.66 1.79
CA ILE A 82 5.08 -18.37 2.48
C ILE A 82 4.54 -18.51 3.92
N SER A 83 5.16 -17.78 4.84
CA SER A 83 4.85 -17.80 6.26
C SER A 83 4.51 -16.39 6.77
N LEU A 84 4.05 -16.27 8.02
CA LEU A 84 3.86 -14.96 8.65
C LEU A 84 5.17 -14.19 8.80
N ARG A 85 6.32 -14.86 8.96
CA ARG A 85 7.64 -14.20 8.98
C ARG A 85 7.88 -13.42 7.70
N ASP A 86 7.43 -13.95 6.56
CA ASP A 86 7.60 -13.31 5.26
C ASP A 86 6.70 -12.07 5.15
N CYS A 87 5.48 -12.13 5.69
CA CYS A 87 4.60 -10.96 5.76
C CYS A 87 5.21 -9.85 6.61
N TYR A 88 5.85 -10.18 7.74
CA TYR A 88 6.61 -9.21 8.56
C TYR A 88 7.90 -8.72 7.89
N SER A 89 8.46 -9.48 6.98
CA SER A 89 9.62 -9.02 6.19
C SER A 89 9.20 -8.07 5.08
N LEU A 90 8.02 -8.29 4.51
CA LEU A 90 7.41 -7.41 3.52
C LEU A 90 6.90 -6.11 4.14
N TYR A 91 6.27 -6.20 5.32
CA TYR A 91 5.74 -5.05 6.05
C TYR A 91 6.17 -5.11 7.51
N GLN A 92 7.25 -4.38 7.88
CA GLN A 92 7.96 -4.55 9.14
C GLN A 92 7.24 -4.01 10.38
N TYR A 93 6.29 -3.08 10.21
CA TYR A 93 5.62 -2.38 11.30
C TYR A 93 4.31 -3.05 11.67
N ASP A 94 4.35 -3.92 12.68
CA ASP A 94 3.19 -4.67 13.17
C ASP A 94 2.18 -3.82 13.96
N ASN A 95 2.61 -2.66 14.42
CA ASN A 95 1.76 -1.66 15.09
C ASN A 95 1.01 -0.75 14.11
N ASN A 96 1.30 -0.82 12.82
CA ASN A 96 0.51 -0.13 11.81
C ASN A 96 -0.78 -0.90 11.53
N THR A 97 -1.91 -0.26 11.76
CA THR A 97 -3.24 -0.82 11.51
C THR A 97 -3.83 -0.26 10.23
N LEU A 98 -4.80 -0.96 9.64
CA LEU A 98 -5.38 -0.59 8.36
C LEU A 98 -6.67 0.21 8.56
N TYR A 99 -6.82 1.23 7.72
CA TYR A 99 -8.00 2.10 7.64
C TYR A 99 -8.50 2.25 6.20
N MET A 100 -9.77 2.60 6.06
CA MET A 100 -10.31 3.13 4.82
C MET A 100 -10.90 4.51 5.07
N ILE A 101 -10.58 5.46 4.19
CA ILE A 101 -11.15 6.81 4.19
C ILE A 101 -11.83 7.12 2.86
N LYS A 102 -12.69 8.12 2.83
CA LYS A 102 -13.16 8.74 1.59
C LYS A 102 -12.32 9.97 1.28
N MET A 103 -12.02 10.15 0.00
CA MET A 103 -11.36 11.35 -0.50
C MET A 103 -11.91 11.74 -1.87
N THR A 104 -11.60 12.95 -2.32
CA THR A 104 -11.88 13.39 -3.68
C THR A 104 -10.70 13.10 -4.61
N GLY A 105 -10.96 13.09 -5.93
CA GLY A 105 -9.88 12.99 -6.91
C GLY A 105 -8.89 14.15 -6.83
N ALA A 106 -9.33 15.36 -6.49
CA ALA A 106 -8.44 16.50 -6.25
C ALA A 106 -7.49 16.25 -5.07
N GLN A 107 -7.99 15.66 -3.98
CA GLN A 107 -7.17 15.28 -2.82
C GLN A 107 -6.16 14.18 -3.18
N LEU A 108 -6.56 13.16 -3.96
CA LEU A 108 -5.64 12.14 -4.45
C LEU A 108 -4.52 12.76 -5.29
N LYS A 109 -4.86 13.60 -6.26
CA LYS A 109 -3.86 14.28 -7.11
C LYS A 109 -2.89 15.11 -6.30
N SER A 110 -3.38 15.86 -5.31
CA SER A 110 -2.54 16.64 -4.41
C SER A 110 -1.59 15.77 -3.61
N TRP A 111 -2.08 14.63 -3.10
CA TRP A 111 -1.25 13.66 -2.40
C TRP A 111 -0.15 13.07 -3.29
N MET A 112 -0.51 12.64 -4.50
CA MET A 112 0.46 12.10 -5.45
C MET A 112 1.52 13.11 -5.84
N GLN A 113 1.15 14.38 -6.06
CA GLN A 113 2.11 15.47 -6.31
C GLN A 113 3.06 15.67 -5.12
N HIS A 114 2.53 15.62 -3.91
CA HIS A 114 3.35 15.80 -2.71
C HIS A 114 4.39 14.68 -2.57
N THR A 115 3.97 13.42 -2.67
CA THR A 115 4.91 12.30 -2.55
C THR A 115 5.97 12.31 -3.67
N ALA A 116 5.62 12.78 -4.87
CA ALA A 116 6.56 12.89 -5.98
C ALA A 116 7.68 13.93 -5.75
N GLN A 117 7.55 14.81 -4.77
CA GLN A 117 8.62 15.78 -4.43
C GLN A 117 9.86 15.11 -3.85
N ILE A 118 9.77 13.86 -3.40
CA ILE A 118 10.91 13.13 -2.85
C ILE A 118 11.94 12.78 -3.91
N TYR A 119 11.56 12.71 -5.18
CA TYR A 119 12.48 12.36 -6.25
C TYR A 119 13.54 13.45 -6.49
N ARG A 120 14.76 13.00 -6.75
CA ARG A 120 15.89 13.84 -7.15
C ARG A 120 16.54 13.26 -8.39
N VAL A 121 17.04 14.15 -9.24
CA VAL A 121 17.85 13.77 -10.40
C VAL A 121 19.27 14.25 -10.16
N LYS A 122 20.21 13.32 -10.22
CA LYS A 122 21.65 13.63 -10.22
C LYS A 122 22.26 12.94 -11.43
N ASP A 123 22.88 11.77 -11.31
CA ASP A 123 23.34 10.95 -12.43
C ASP A 123 22.21 10.03 -12.92
N ASN A 124 21.28 9.71 -12.04
CA ASN A 124 20.07 8.93 -12.27
C ASN A 124 18.96 9.43 -11.34
N VAL A 125 17.75 8.86 -11.48
CA VAL A 125 16.64 9.12 -10.55
C VAL A 125 16.93 8.45 -9.22
N GLN A 126 16.81 9.21 -8.13
CA GLN A 126 17.05 8.78 -6.76
C GLN A 126 15.96 9.34 -5.84
N LEU A 127 15.82 8.73 -4.65
CA LEU A 127 15.05 9.32 -3.57
C LEU A 127 15.91 10.33 -2.82
N GLY A 128 15.40 11.54 -2.63
CA GLY A 128 16.07 12.62 -1.91
C GLY A 128 15.96 12.52 -0.38
N GLY A 129 15.34 11.47 0.14
CA GLY A 129 15.13 11.21 1.56
C GLY A 129 14.86 9.73 1.82
N GLY A 130 14.42 9.41 3.04
CA GLY A 130 14.04 8.04 3.40
C GLY A 130 12.82 7.54 2.62
N SER A 131 12.75 6.23 2.44
CA SER A 131 11.64 5.57 1.74
C SER A 131 10.24 5.89 2.31
N PHE A 132 10.18 6.28 3.57
CA PHE A 132 8.93 6.66 4.26
C PHE A 132 8.18 7.84 3.64
N GLY A 133 8.86 8.67 2.83
CA GLY A 133 8.23 9.76 2.10
C GLY A 133 7.79 9.38 0.68
N CYS A 134 8.04 8.14 0.24
CA CYS A 134 7.68 7.67 -1.09
C CYS A 134 6.46 6.76 -1.00
N ASP A 135 5.27 7.33 -1.10
CA ASP A 135 4.05 6.54 -1.16
C ASP A 135 3.88 5.91 -2.53
N THR A 136 3.48 4.65 -2.57
CA THR A 136 3.09 3.93 -3.77
C THR A 136 1.57 3.77 -3.81
N PHE A 137 0.98 3.78 -5.00
CA PHE A 137 -0.47 3.73 -5.19
C PHE A 137 -0.84 2.56 -6.08
N TYR A 138 -1.97 1.93 -5.77
CA TYR A 138 -2.58 0.86 -6.55
C TYR A 138 -4.06 1.19 -6.79
N GLY A 139 -4.59 0.79 -7.94
CA GLY A 139 -5.95 1.13 -8.38
C GLY A 139 -5.98 2.36 -9.30
N VAL A 140 -4.83 3.01 -9.52
CA VAL A 140 -4.63 4.07 -10.50
C VAL A 140 -3.33 3.87 -11.27
N ASN A 141 -3.31 4.32 -12.52
CA ASN A 141 -2.10 4.44 -13.34
C ASN A 141 -1.69 5.90 -13.38
N TYR A 142 -0.40 6.17 -13.41
CA TYR A 142 0.13 7.53 -13.46
C TYR A 142 1.59 7.55 -13.93
N ASP A 143 2.03 8.69 -14.45
CA ASP A 143 3.40 8.96 -14.82
C ASP A 143 4.04 9.97 -13.86
N VAL A 144 5.33 9.78 -13.54
CA VAL A 144 6.10 10.74 -12.73
C VAL A 144 7.21 11.37 -13.57
N TYR A 145 7.06 12.64 -13.87
CA TYR A 145 8.03 13.46 -14.62
C TYR A 145 8.95 14.20 -13.64
N VAL A 146 10.01 13.55 -13.21
CA VAL A 146 10.91 14.04 -12.14
C VAL A 146 11.61 15.37 -12.47
N GLY A 147 11.74 15.71 -13.74
CA GLY A 147 12.30 16.98 -14.20
C GLY A 147 11.35 18.17 -14.13
N ASN A 148 10.06 17.91 -13.91
CA ASN A 148 9.06 18.96 -13.82
C ASN A 148 9.10 19.66 -12.43
N PRO A 149 8.54 20.89 -12.33
CA PRO A 149 8.28 21.53 -11.03
C PRO A 149 7.47 20.63 -10.09
N ASP A 150 7.65 20.77 -8.80
CA ASP A 150 7.13 19.87 -7.78
C ASP A 150 5.61 19.57 -7.89
N ASN A 151 4.80 20.55 -8.20
CA ASN A 151 3.34 20.40 -8.33
C ASN A 151 2.87 19.95 -9.74
N GLN A 152 3.78 19.58 -10.63
CA GLN A 152 3.52 19.16 -12.02
C GLN A 152 4.18 17.83 -12.36
N ARG A 153 4.70 17.11 -11.37
CA ARG A 153 5.44 15.87 -11.59
C ARG A 153 4.56 14.69 -11.93
N VAL A 154 3.41 14.58 -11.29
CA VAL A 154 2.49 13.47 -11.55
C VAL A 154 1.48 13.88 -12.61
N GLN A 155 1.37 13.09 -13.66
CA GLN A 155 0.50 13.35 -14.80
C GLN A 155 -0.19 12.06 -15.24
N ASN A 156 -1.15 12.19 -16.17
CA ASN A 156 -1.85 11.07 -16.80
C ASN A 156 -2.50 10.11 -15.77
N ILE A 157 -3.08 10.67 -14.69
CA ILE A 157 -3.70 9.87 -13.65
C ILE A 157 -5.02 9.31 -14.17
N THR A 158 -5.09 7.97 -14.27
CA THR A 158 -6.27 7.25 -14.72
C THR A 158 -6.59 6.09 -13.80
N TYR A 159 -7.85 5.68 -13.75
CA TYR A 159 -8.22 4.39 -13.16
C TYR A 159 -7.74 3.22 -14.03
N ALA A 160 -7.89 1.99 -13.52
CA ALA A 160 -7.45 0.78 -14.22
C ALA A 160 -8.13 0.57 -15.59
N ASP A 161 -9.34 1.10 -15.77
CA ASP A 161 -10.10 1.06 -17.04
C ASP A 161 -9.66 2.14 -18.05
N GLY A 162 -8.69 2.99 -17.69
CA GLY A 162 -8.18 4.08 -18.50
C GLY A 162 -8.96 5.39 -18.40
N THR A 163 -10.03 5.46 -17.63
CA THR A 163 -10.77 6.71 -17.41
C THR A 163 -9.96 7.68 -16.54
N ALA A 164 -9.95 8.97 -16.92
CA ALA A 164 -9.20 9.97 -16.17
C ALA A 164 -9.84 10.23 -14.78
N VAL A 165 -9.01 10.32 -13.77
CA VAL A 165 -9.44 10.75 -12.43
C VAL A 165 -9.91 12.21 -12.48
N LYS A 166 -11.16 12.46 -12.10
CA LYS A 166 -11.73 13.82 -12.02
C LYS A 166 -11.60 14.36 -10.60
N ASP A 167 -11.59 15.66 -10.46
CA ASP A 167 -11.37 16.32 -9.15
C ASP A 167 -12.51 16.04 -8.17
N ASP A 168 -13.73 15.84 -8.66
CA ASP A 168 -14.95 15.58 -7.90
C ASP A 168 -15.28 14.09 -7.72
N ASP A 169 -14.46 13.18 -8.26
CA ASP A 169 -14.65 11.75 -8.05
C ASP A 169 -14.61 11.41 -6.55
N THR A 170 -15.48 10.51 -6.14
CA THR A 170 -15.43 9.91 -4.80
C THR A 170 -14.52 8.67 -4.85
N ILE A 171 -13.50 8.66 -4.01
CA ILE A 171 -12.50 7.60 -3.96
C ILE A 171 -12.46 7.00 -2.55
N TYR A 172 -12.47 5.69 -2.47
CA TYR A 172 -12.20 4.93 -1.25
C TYR A 172 -10.71 4.60 -1.18
N ALA A 173 -10.03 5.10 -0.16
CA ALA A 173 -8.58 4.93 -0.03
C ALA A 173 -8.22 4.08 1.19
N CYS A 174 -7.51 2.97 0.95
CA CYS A 174 -6.98 2.09 1.98
C CYS A 174 -5.56 2.53 2.33
N LEU A 175 -5.29 2.77 3.61
CA LEU A 175 -4.00 3.25 4.10
C LEU A 175 -3.74 2.83 5.55
N SER A 176 -2.46 2.88 5.97
CA SER A 176 -2.10 2.54 7.34
C SER A 176 -2.34 3.67 8.33
N SER A 177 -2.48 3.32 9.62
CA SER A 177 -2.54 4.26 10.74
C SER A 177 -1.36 5.22 10.78
N TYR A 178 -0.17 4.78 10.36
CA TYR A 178 1.01 5.63 10.26
C TYR A 178 0.77 6.81 9.34
N ARG A 179 0.20 6.56 8.15
CA ARG A 179 -0.10 7.64 7.21
C ARG A 179 -1.29 8.46 7.66
N LEU A 180 -2.30 7.85 8.24
CA LEU A 180 -3.48 8.53 8.76
C LEU A 180 -3.15 9.47 9.93
N SER A 181 -2.26 9.07 10.85
CA SER A 181 -1.82 9.89 11.99
C SER A 181 -0.89 11.04 11.62
N ALA A 182 -0.31 11.01 10.44
CA ALA A 182 0.58 12.06 9.92
C ALA A 182 -0.12 13.39 9.60
N THR A 183 -1.35 13.58 10.03
CA THR A 183 -2.25 14.60 9.49
C THR A 183 -2.40 15.82 10.34
N LYS A 184 -2.12 15.79 11.62
CA LYS A 184 -2.53 16.92 12.46
C LYS A 184 -1.43 17.87 12.89
N ASP A 185 -0.28 17.42 13.29
CA ASP A 185 0.61 18.32 14.05
C ASP A 185 2.12 18.06 13.88
N SER A 186 2.57 17.22 12.95
CA SER A 186 3.99 17.11 12.70
C SER A 186 4.36 17.76 11.38
N ASP A 187 5.22 18.77 11.42
CA ASP A 187 5.76 19.45 10.24
C ASP A 187 6.38 18.49 9.21
N ALA A 188 6.78 17.29 9.65
CA ALA A 188 7.32 16.27 8.78
C ALA A 188 6.24 15.62 7.87
N TYR A 189 4.96 15.72 8.23
CA TYR A 189 3.87 15.03 7.53
C TYR A 189 2.62 15.89 7.35
N GLY A 190 2.68 17.17 7.72
CA GLY A 190 1.55 18.10 7.71
C GLY A 190 0.92 18.37 6.34
N TRP A 191 1.46 17.82 5.27
CA TRP A 191 0.92 17.94 3.91
C TRP A 191 -0.44 17.28 3.75
N PHE A 192 -0.78 16.27 4.56
CA PHE A 192 -2.11 15.66 4.54
C PHE A 192 -3.18 16.70 4.89
N ALA A 193 -2.90 17.56 5.88
CA ALA A 193 -3.76 18.69 6.22
C ALA A 193 -3.90 19.68 5.04
N SER A 194 -2.84 19.88 4.26
CA SER A 194 -2.87 20.77 3.09
C SER A 194 -3.71 20.22 1.93
N THR A 195 -3.98 18.93 1.91
CA THR A 195 -4.87 18.30 0.91
C THR A 195 -6.35 18.44 1.29
N GLY A 196 -6.67 18.92 2.49
CA GLY A 196 -8.02 18.95 3.02
C GLY A 196 -8.54 17.59 3.49
N ILE A 197 -7.67 16.56 3.52
CA ILE A 197 -8.00 15.27 4.12
C ILE A 197 -7.90 15.46 5.64
N THR A 198 -9.05 15.63 6.27
CA THR A 198 -9.15 15.59 7.73
C THR A 198 -9.18 14.11 8.11
N SER A 199 -8.17 13.68 8.83
CA SER A 199 -8.10 12.28 9.22
C SER A 199 -7.89 12.17 10.71
N SER A 200 -8.97 12.07 11.41
CA SER A 200 -8.94 11.35 12.66
C SER A 200 -9.31 9.88 12.37
N SER A 201 -8.82 8.94 13.16
CA SER A 201 -9.31 7.56 13.13
C SER A 201 -10.83 7.49 13.36
N GLU A 202 -11.41 8.49 14.03
CA GLU A 202 -12.83 8.65 14.29
C GLU A 202 -13.64 9.03 13.03
N GLU A 203 -13.01 9.65 12.04
CA GLU A 203 -13.63 10.06 10.77
C GLU A 203 -13.38 9.04 9.64
N ALA A 204 -12.59 8.00 9.91
CA ALA A 204 -12.37 6.93 8.94
C ALA A 204 -13.69 6.20 8.67
N LEU A 205 -13.90 5.84 7.39
CA LEU A 205 -15.05 5.02 6.99
C LEU A 205 -14.98 3.63 7.63
N TRP A 206 -13.79 3.13 7.82
CA TRP A 206 -13.53 1.82 8.38
C TRP A 206 -12.19 1.78 9.10
N ASP A 207 -12.16 1.02 10.20
CA ASP A 207 -11.00 0.76 11.05
C ASP A 207 -10.88 -0.75 11.30
N ALA A 208 -9.80 -1.35 10.85
CA ALA A 208 -9.56 -2.77 11.00
C ALA A 208 -9.43 -3.23 12.46
N THR A 209 -9.10 -2.33 13.39
CA THR A 209 -8.91 -2.69 14.82
C THR A 209 -10.22 -3.02 15.51
N VAL A 210 -11.34 -2.48 15.01
CA VAL A 210 -12.69 -2.72 15.57
C VAL A 210 -13.54 -3.60 14.65
N SER A 211 -13.01 -4.03 13.50
CA SER A 211 -13.66 -4.94 12.58
C SER A 211 -13.90 -6.30 13.25
N GLU A 212 -15.08 -6.88 13.09
CA GLU A 212 -15.36 -8.24 13.56
C GLU A 212 -14.44 -9.28 12.93
N ARG A 213 -14.01 -9.05 11.70
CA ARG A 213 -13.15 -9.97 10.93
C ARG A 213 -11.68 -9.84 11.29
N PHE A 214 -11.18 -8.62 11.55
CA PHE A 214 -9.75 -8.34 11.67
C PHE A 214 -9.29 -7.90 13.06
N ASN A 215 -10.19 -7.70 14.02
CA ASN A 215 -9.81 -7.36 15.39
C ASN A 215 -8.99 -8.48 16.08
N ASN A 216 -9.21 -9.73 15.72
CA ASN A 216 -8.45 -10.88 16.22
C ASN A 216 -6.95 -10.84 15.84
N VAL A 217 -6.61 -10.15 14.76
CA VAL A 217 -5.24 -9.83 14.32
C VAL A 217 -4.84 -8.39 14.66
N GLY A 218 -5.64 -7.70 15.48
CA GLY A 218 -5.41 -6.32 15.92
C GLY A 218 -5.44 -5.29 14.80
N GLY A 219 -6.06 -5.61 13.65
CA GLY A 219 -6.06 -4.76 12.47
C GLY A 219 -4.68 -4.53 11.84
N SER A 220 -3.66 -5.28 12.28
CA SER A 220 -2.26 -5.14 11.88
C SER A 220 -2.05 -5.45 10.40
N VAL A 221 -1.44 -4.54 9.64
CA VAL A 221 -1.22 -4.68 8.19
C VAL A 221 -0.49 -5.98 7.84
N PRO A 222 0.66 -6.36 8.45
CA PRO A 222 1.32 -7.62 8.10
C PRO A 222 0.47 -8.87 8.41
N LEU A 223 -0.38 -8.82 9.42
CA LEU A 223 -1.28 -9.93 9.72
C LEU A 223 -2.46 -10.00 8.75
N ILE A 224 -2.98 -8.86 8.31
CA ILE A 224 -4.00 -8.79 7.23
C ILE A 224 -3.44 -9.35 5.94
N ILE A 225 -2.17 -9.06 5.58
CA ILE A 225 -1.50 -9.70 4.45
C ILE A 225 -1.50 -11.23 4.61
N GLY A 226 -1.23 -11.72 5.80
CA GLY A 226 -1.27 -13.15 6.10
C GLY A 226 -2.66 -13.78 5.94
N GLU A 227 -3.72 -13.08 6.38
CA GLU A 227 -5.11 -13.54 6.20
C GLU A 227 -5.51 -13.55 4.69
N TYR A 228 -5.12 -12.52 3.95
CA TYR A 228 -5.31 -12.46 2.50
C TYR A 228 -4.67 -13.66 1.78
N ILE A 229 -3.40 -13.97 2.08
CA ILE A 229 -2.69 -15.09 1.48
C ILE A 229 -3.39 -16.42 1.79
N LYS A 230 -3.86 -16.61 3.02
CA LYS A 230 -4.60 -17.83 3.41
C LYS A 230 -5.88 -17.98 2.60
N GLU A 231 -6.65 -16.90 2.45
CA GLU A 231 -7.91 -16.93 1.71
C GLU A 231 -7.67 -17.20 0.22
N MET A 232 -6.71 -16.47 -0.40
CA MET A 232 -6.38 -16.68 -1.81
C MET A 232 -5.88 -18.12 -2.07
N THR A 233 -5.05 -18.65 -1.18
CA THR A 233 -4.58 -20.04 -1.28
C THR A 233 -5.73 -21.03 -1.17
N ALA A 234 -6.69 -20.80 -0.26
CA ALA A 234 -7.87 -21.68 -0.11
C ALA A 234 -8.79 -21.63 -1.35
N GLU A 235 -8.81 -20.51 -2.06
CA GLU A 235 -9.56 -20.33 -3.32
C GLU A 235 -8.79 -20.81 -4.56
N GLY A 236 -7.55 -21.26 -4.41
CA GLY A 236 -6.71 -21.72 -5.52
C GLY A 236 -6.18 -20.59 -6.42
N LYS A 237 -6.05 -19.41 -5.86
CA LYS A 237 -5.56 -18.18 -6.52
C LYS A 237 -4.11 -17.87 -6.16
#